data_d3bbe71aef2573a4200bc5e2df3de4be
#
_entry.id   d3bbe71aef2573a4200bc5e2df3de4be
#
_cell.length_a   1.000
_cell.length_b   1.000
_cell.length_c   1.000
_cell.angle_alpha   90.00
_cell.angle_beta   90.00
_cell.angle_gamma   90.00
#
_symmetry.space_group_name_H-M   'P 1'
#
loop_
_entity.id
_entity.type
_entity.pdbx_description
1 polymer ?
#
loop_
_entity_poly.entity_id
_entity_poly.type
_entity_poly.pdbx_seq_one_letter_code
_entity_poly.pdbx_strand_id
1 'polypeptide(L)'
;MIQVRDVVKSFDGNVVLNHISADFEDGKVNMIIGQSGSGKTVLMKSMIGLHQIDEGQILFDTRNGQQNLAGMKEKEVRMLHREVGMLFQGSALFDSMTVQENVMYPLEMFSDMTNEEMVARARFCLERVNMPERSFNLMPSEISGGMQKRVAIARAIALNPKYLFCDEPNSGLDPKTSLVIDQLIQDITREYNICTIVNSHDMNSIMEIGDNIVFLRNGIKEWQGSRFEIFHADNEALNDFVFASELFKKVKSANG
;
A
#
# COMPACT_ATOMS: atom_id res chain seq x y z
N MET A 1 -1.28 11.72 -7.41
CA MET A 1 0.16 11.37 -7.54
C MET A 1 0.90 11.72 -6.27
N ILE A 2 1.91 10.91 -5.88
CA ILE A 2 2.86 11.24 -4.80
C ILE A 2 4.26 11.33 -5.41
N GLN A 3 5.01 12.37 -5.04
CA GLN A 3 6.38 12.55 -5.48
C GLN A 3 7.30 12.61 -4.27
N VAL A 4 8.29 11.74 -4.25
CA VAL A 4 9.37 11.72 -3.27
C VAL A 4 10.59 12.34 -3.93
N ARG A 5 11.22 13.33 -3.28
CA ARG A 5 12.35 14.08 -3.82
C ARG A 5 13.46 14.18 -2.78
N ASP A 6 14.56 13.52 -3.08
CA ASP A 6 15.82 13.58 -2.31
C ASP A 6 15.64 13.29 -0.81
N VAL A 7 14.82 12.29 -0.48
CA VAL A 7 14.45 12.00 0.91
C VAL A 7 15.55 11.26 1.64
N VAL A 8 15.93 11.81 2.78
CA VAL A 8 16.86 11.19 3.76
C VAL A 8 16.11 10.92 5.06
N LYS A 9 16.35 9.74 5.64
CA LYS A 9 15.86 9.36 6.96
C LYS A 9 16.88 8.52 7.72
N SER A 10 17.18 8.96 8.93
CA SER A 10 18.10 8.27 9.84
C SER A 10 17.40 7.94 11.16
N PHE A 11 17.89 6.90 11.84
CA PHE A 11 17.54 6.56 13.21
C PHE A 11 18.83 6.28 13.99
N ASP A 12 19.00 6.95 15.11
CA ASP A 12 20.18 6.81 15.99
C ASP A 12 21.52 6.89 15.23
N GLY A 13 21.59 7.81 14.25
CA GLY A 13 22.79 8.02 13.42
C GLY A 13 22.93 7.03 12.23
N ASN A 14 22.07 6.03 12.13
CA ASN A 14 22.08 5.10 10.99
C ASN A 14 21.15 5.59 9.89
N VAL A 15 21.69 5.88 8.71
CA VAL A 15 20.90 6.28 7.53
C VAL A 15 20.16 5.07 6.98
N VAL A 16 18.82 5.14 6.98
CA VAL A 16 17.92 4.08 6.47
C VAL A 16 17.36 4.41 5.09
N LEU A 17 17.10 5.69 4.81
CA LEU A 17 16.78 6.19 3.47
C LEU A 17 17.85 7.20 3.09
N ASN A 18 18.46 7.02 1.94
CA ASN A 18 19.59 7.80 1.48
C ASN A 18 19.30 8.40 0.10
N HIS A 19 18.86 9.66 0.08
CA HIS A 19 18.57 10.44 -1.12
C HIS A 19 17.58 9.75 -2.07
N ILE A 20 16.46 9.27 -1.53
CA ILE A 20 15.43 8.60 -2.33
C ILE A 20 14.63 9.62 -3.15
N SER A 21 14.53 9.38 -4.46
CA SER A 21 13.63 10.11 -5.36
C SER A 21 12.82 9.12 -6.19
N ALA A 22 11.49 9.19 -6.10
CA ALA A 22 10.57 8.28 -6.81
C ALA A 22 9.22 8.96 -7.07
N ASP A 23 8.54 8.53 -8.15
CA ASP A 23 7.20 8.97 -8.51
C ASP A 23 6.21 7.82 -8.36
N PHE A 24 5.05 8.09 -7.72
CA PHE A 24 3.96 7.16 -7.52
C PHE A 24 2.71 7.71 -8.20
N GLU A 25 2.23 6.99 -9.21
CA GLU A 25 1.23 7.47 -10.14
C GLU A 25 -0.20 7.14 -9.70
N ASP A 26 -1.15 8.03 -10.02
CA ASP A 26 -2.58 7.80 -9.79
C ASP A 26 -3.11 6.69 -10.72
N GLY A 27 -4.09 5.91 -10.26
CA GLY A 27 -4.72 4.82 -11.01
C GLY A 27 -3.81 3.62 -11.25
N LYS A 28 -2.63 3.59 -10.64
CA LYS A 28 -1.65 2.52 -10.75
C LYS A 28 -1.35 1.85 -9.42
N VAL A 29 -1.04 0.56 -9.49
CA VAL A 29 -0.41 -0.17 -8.39
C VAL A 29 1.09 0.10 -8.44
N ASN A 30 1.56 0.99 -7.56
CA ASN A 30 2.96 1.32 -7.39
C ASN A 30 3.58 0.40 -6.35
N MET A 31 4.55 -0.40 -6.72
CA MET A 31 5.18 -1.36 -5.82
C MET A 31 6.53 -0.86 -5.33
N ILE A 32 6.78 -0.96 -4.03
CA ILE A 32 8.10 -0.76 -3.44
C ILE A 32 8.63 -2.15 -3.10
N ILE A 33 9.70 -2.55 -3.79
CA ILE A 33 10.29 -3.88 -3.67
C ILE A 33 11.73 -3.82 -3.15
N GLY A 34 12.23 -4.94 -2.65
CA GLY A 34 13.59 -5.08 -2.13
C GLY A 34 13.66 -6.05 -0.96
N GLN A 35 14.87 -6.40 -0.56
CA GLN A 35 15.11 -7.32 0.55
C GLN A 35 14.58 -6.76 1.88
N SER A 36 14.43 -7.64 2.89
CA SER A 36 14.16 -7.20 4.26
C SER A 36 15.25 -6.22 4.73
N GLY A 37 14.85 -5.14 5.39
CA GLY A 37 15.79 -4.11 5.84
C GLY A 37 16.21 -3.08 4.77
N SER A 38 15.72 -3.17 3.52
CA SER A 38 16.10 -2.20 2.46
C SER A 38 15.50 -0.80 2.60
N GLY A 39 14.61 -0.56 3.60
CA GLY A 39 14.00 0.75 3.85
C GLY A 39 12.53 0.89 3.39
N LYS A 40 11.92 -0.12 2.76
CA LYS A 40 10.53 -0.08 2.21
C LYS A 40 9.49 0.46 3.20
N THR A 41 9.37 -0.19 4.36
CA THR A 41 8.41 0.21 5.41
C THR A 41 8.72 1.59 5.98
N VAL A 42 10.00 1.97 6.06
CA VAL A 42 10.40 3.32 6.51
C VAL A 42 9.97 4.36 5.47
N LEU A 43 10.21 4.12 4.18
CA LEU A 43 9.76 5.01 3.11
C LEU A 43 8.22 5.15 3.12
N MET A 44 7.49 4.04 3.19
CA MET A 44 6.02 4.06 3.28
C MET A 44 5.53 4.85 4.48
N LYS A 45 6.08 4.60 5.68
CA LYS A 45 5.72 5.33 6.91
C LYS A 45 6.08 6.82 6.84
N SER A 46 7.17 7.17 6.16
CA SER A 46 7.52 8.55 5.90
C SER A 46 6.52 9.23 4.96
N MET A 47 6.07 8.54 3.91
CA MET A 47 5.06 9.07 2.99
C MET A 47 3.72 9.36 3.66
N ILE A 48 3.31 8.60 4.66
CA ILE A 48 2.07 8.86 5.41
C ILE A 48 2.27 9.75 6.65
N GLY A 49 3.47 10.29 6.86
CA GLY A 49 3.77 11.22 7.95
C GLY A 49 3.94 10.56 9.33
N LEU A 50 4.07 9.22 9.42
CA LEU A 50 4.37 8.51 10.67
C LEU A 50 5.85 8.64 11.07
N HIS A 51 6.73 8.89 10.11
CA HIS A 51 8.12 9.25 10.33
C HIS A 51 8.41 10.59 9.67
N GLN A 52 8.91 11.56 10.44
CA GLN A 52 9.45 12.78 9.85
C GLN A 52 10.73 12.44 9.09
N ILE A 53 10.85 12.99 7.88
CA ILE A 53 12.08 12.91 7.09
C ILE A 53 13.10 13.92 7.62
N ASP A 54 14.38 13.61 7.45
CA ASP A 54 15.46 14.49 7.91
C ASP A 54 15.79 15.52 6.83
N GLU A 55 15.74 15.13 5.54
CA GLU A 55 15.96 15.99 4.38
C GLU A 55 15.02 15.60 3.22
N GLY A 56 14.85 16.50 2.26
CA GLY A 56 14.07 16.27 1.05
C GLY A 56 12.62 16.70 1.15
N GLN A 57 11.77 16.17 0.26
CA GLN A 57 10.36 16.51 0.15
C GLN A 57 9.52 15.30 -0.19
N ILE A 58 8.29 15.27 0.35
CA ILE A 58 7.23 14.34 -0.04
C ILE A 58 6.02 15.17 -0.45
N LEU A 59 5.72 15.18 -1.74
CA LEU A 59 4.73 16.04 -2.36
C LEU A 59 3.47 15.23 -2.69
N PHE A 60 2.33 15.71 -2.25
CA PHE A 60 1.01 15.15 -2.53
C PHE A 60 0.21 16.08 -3.44
N ASP A 61 -0.42 15.54 -4.47
CA ASP A 61 -1.42 16.27 -5.25
C ASP A 61 -2.75 16.27 -4.51
N THR A 62 -3.03 17.29 -3.73
CA THR A 62 -4.28 17.45 -3.01
C THR A 62 -5.30 18.29 -3.81
N ARG A 63 -6.53 18.37 -3.34
CA ARG A 63 -7.55 19.26 -3.93
C ARG A 63 -7.15 20.74 -3.91
N ASN A 64 -6.23 21.11 -3.02
CA ASN A 64 -5.72 22.48 -2.87
C ASN A 64 -4.39 22.72 -3.62
N GLY A 65 -4.04 21.85 -4.56
CA GLY A 65 -2.77 21.85 -5.26
C GLY A 65 -1.73 20.92 -4.63
N GLN A 66 -0.51 20.99 -5.10
CA GLN A 66 0.59 20.18 -4.58
C GLN A 66 1.03 20.70 -3.20
N GLN A 67 1.13 19.80 -2.24
CA GLN A 67 1.53 20.10 -0.86
C GLN A 67 2.68 19.23 -0.41
N ASN A 68 3.66 19.83 0.28
CA ASN A 68 4.80 19.09 0.86
C ASN A 68 4.48 18.67 2.29
N LEU A 69 4.44 17.35 2.52
CA LEU A 69 4.17 16.77 3.83
C LEU A 69 5.12 17.26 4.92
N ALA A 70 6.42 17.44 4.62
CA ALA A 70 7.42 17.90 5.59
C ALA A 70 7.14 19.31 6.15
N GLY A 71 6.37 20.14 5.42
CA GLY A 71 5.97 21.48 5.85
C GLY A 71 4.57 21.57 6.47
N MET A 72 3.80 20.46 6.49
CA MET A 72 2.43 20.46 6.99
C MET A 72 2.38 20.58 8.51
N LYS A 73 1.41 21.37 9.00
CA LYS A 73 1.03 21.39 10.41
C LYS A 73 0.18 20.15 10.73
N GLU A 74 0.11 19.80 12.01
CA GLU A 74 -0.67 18.64 12.48
C GLU A 74 -2.10 18.58 11.93
N LYS A 75 -2.78 19.72 11.86
CA LYS A 75 -4.14 19.82 11.30
C LYS A 75 -4.18 19.47 9.81
N GLU A 76 -3.18 19.88 9.05
CA GLU A 76 -3.07 19.60 7.60
C GLU A 76 -2.74 18.12 7.37
N VAL A 77 -1.85 17.54 8.18
CA VAL A 77 -1.57 16.08 8.16
C VAL A 77 -2.83 15.28 8.48
N ARG A 78 -3.63 15.70 9.46
CA ARG A 78 -4.94 15.06 9.76
C ARG A 78 -5.91 15.15 8.57
N MET A 79 -5.91 16.26 7.84
CA MET A 79 -6.74 16.39 6.63
C MET A 79 -6.25 15.47 5.51
N LEU A 80 -4.94 15.35 5.34
CA LEU A 80 -4.35 14.41 4.39
C LEU A 80 -4.72 12.95 4.76
N HIS A 81 -4.69 12.58 6.03
CA HIS A 81 -5.05 11.23 6.48
C HIS A 81 -6.49 10.83 6.16
N ARG A 82 -7.42 11.79 5.94
CA ARG A 82 -8.77 11.48 5.41
C ARG A 82 -8.74 10.99 3.96
N GLU A 83 -7.71 11.38 3.21
CA GLU A 83 -7.49 10.95 1.81
C GLU A 83 -6.62 9.69 1.72
N VAL A 84 -6.17 9.14 2.85
CA VAL A 84 -5.27 7.97 2.94
C VAL A 84 -5.99 6.78 3.54
N GLY A 85 -6.02 5.66 2.79
CA GLY A 85 -6.36 4.35 3.31
C GLY A 85 -5.10 3.56 3.62
N MET A 86 -5.12 2.76 4.70
CA MET A 86 -3.96 1.94 5.10
C MET A 86 -4.36 0.50 5.39
N LEU A 87 -3.69 -0.43 4.73
CA LEU A 87 -3.69 -1.86 5.03
C LEU A 87 -2.35 -2.23 5.68
N PHE A 88 -2.38 -2.54 6.96
CA PHE A 88 -1.21 -2.99 7.72
C PHE A 88 -0.93 -4.48 7.49
N GLN A 89 0.32 -4.90 7.64
CA GLN A 89 0.77 -6.28 7.48
C GLN A 89 -0.09 -7.29 8.28
N GLY A 90 -0.42 -6.99 9.54
CA GLY A 90 -1.27 -7.81 10.42
C GLY A 90 -2.77 -7.54 10.31
N SER A 91 -3.27 -6.87 9.25
CA SER A 91 -4.65 -6.36 9.10
C SER A 91 -5.04 -5.31 10.14
N ALA A 92 -4.52 -5.37 11.36
CA ALA A 92 -4.76 -4.45 12.48
C ALA A 92 -6.26 -4.17 12.71
N LEU A 93 -7.08 -5.21 12.64
CA LEU A 93 -8.49 -5.12 13.02
C LEU A 93 -8.62 -4.99 14.54
N PHE A 94 -9.65 -4.29 14.98
CA PHE A 94 -9.99 -4.19 16.38
C PHE A 94 -10.74 -5.48 16.80
N ASP A 95 -10.15 -6.27 17.67
CA ASP A 95 -10.70 -7.55 18.15
C ASP A 95 -12.00 -7.39 18.94
N SER A 96 -12.24 -6.19 19.49
CA SER A 96 -13.44 -5.83 20.25
C SER A 96 -14.59 -5.31 19.37
N MET A 97 -14.40 -5.28 18.05
CA MET A 97 -15.38 -4.79 17.07
C MET A 97 -15.72 -5.89 16.07
N THR A 98 -16.98 -5.94 15.65
CA THR A 98 -17.41 -6.79 14.54
C THR A 98 -16.74 -6.40 13.21
N VAL A 99 -16.85 -7.23 12.20
CA VAL A 99 -16.42 -6.96 10.83
C VAL A 99 -16.99 -5.63 10.32
N GLN A 100 -18.31 -5.41 10.49
CA GLN A 100 -18.95 -4.17 10.05
C GLN A 100 -18.48 -2.96 10.83
N GLU A 101 -18.37 -3.04 12.16
CA GLU A 101 -17.89 -1.95 13.01
C GLU A 101 -16.43 -1.58 12.70
N ASN A 102 -15.57 -2.56 12.40
CA ASN A 102 -14.22 -2.28 11.94
C ASN A 102 -14.20 -1.39 10.68
N VAL A 103 -15.12 -1.61 9.73
CA VAL A 103 -15.22 -0.80 8.51
C VAL A 103 -15.88 0.56 8.79
N MET A 104 -16.79 0.65 9.75
CA MET A 104 -17.43 1.90 10.18
C MET A 104 -16.46 2.82 10.93
N TYR A 105 -15.48 2.28 11.64
CA TYR A 105 -14.59 3.04 12.53
C TYR A 105 -13.98 4.30 11.89
N PRO A 106 -13.37 4.28 10.68
CA PRO A 106 -12.87 5.51 10.07
C PRO A 106 -13.98 6.50 9.69
N LEU A 107 -15.20 6.03 9.41
CA LEU A 107 -16.34 6.91 9.13
C LEU A 107 -16.78 7.66 10.40
N GLU A 108 -16.82 6.97 11.55
CA GLU A 108 -17.13 7.57 12.86
C GLU A 108 -16.10 8.64 13.25
N MET A 109 -14.82 8.40 12.94
CA MET A 109 -13.73 9.31 13.31
C MET A 109 -13.59 10.53 12.40
N PHE A 110 -13.96 10.40 11.12
CA PHE A 110 -13.57 11.38 10.11
C PHE A 110 -14.71 11.86 9.19
N SER A 111 -15.94 11.41 9.38
CA SER A 111 -17.09 11.89 8.59
C SER A 111 -18.19 12.46 9.49
N ASP A 112 -19.11 13.20 8.87
CA ASP A 112 -20.31 13.72 9.51
C ASP A 112 -21.56 12.90 9.14
N MET A 113 -21.36 11.62 8.71
CA MET A 113 -22.42 10.69 8.32
C MET A 113 -23.29 10.30 9.52
N THR A 114 -24.56 10.12 9.28
CA THR A 114 -25.46 9.46 10.25
C THR A 114 -25.09 7.99 10.42
N ASN A 115 -25.52 7.38 11.52
CA ASN A 115 -25.26 5.93 11.72
C ASN A 115 -25.80 5.06 10.58
N GLU A 116 -26.97 5.40 10.02
CA GLU A 116 -27.59 4.70 8.90
C GLU A 116 -26.74 4.80 7.62
N GLU A 117 -26.20 5.98 7.34
CA GLU A 117 -25.29 6.20 6.21
C GLU A 117 -23.96 5.46 6.39
N MET A 118 -23.39 5.45 7.61
CA MET A 118 -22.18 4.69 7.93
C MET A 118 -22.37 3.18 7.75
N VAL A 119 -23.50 2.64 8.23
CA VAL A 119 -23.85 1.22 8.04
C VAL A 119 -23.99 0.90 6.54
N ALA A 120 -24.71 1.72 5.79
CA ALA A 120 -24.87 1.52 4.34
C ALA A 120 -23.51 1.56 3.62
N ARG A 121 -22.65 2.52 3.97
CA ARG A 121 -21.31 2.63 3.40
C ARG A 121 -20.42 1.45 3.77
N ALA A 122 -20.42 1.02 5.01
CA ALA A 122 -19.65 -0.13 5.47
C ALA A 122 -20.06 -1.43 4.75
N ARG A 123 -21.38 -1.66 4.61
CA ARG A 123 -21.92 -2.80 3.84
C ARG A 123 -21.48 -2.76 2.39
N PHE A 124 -21.60 -1.62 1.73
CA PHE A 124 -21.10 -1.43 0.37
C PHE A 124 -19.59 -1.79 0.25
N CYS A 125 -18.75 -1.33 1.17
CA CYS A 125 -17.32 -1.65 1.16
C CYS A 125 -17.06 -3.14 1.39
N LEU A 126 -17.81 -3.79 2.29
CA LEU A 126 -17.70 -5.23 2.55
C LEU A 126 -18.15 -6.08 1.35
N GLU A 127 -19.22 -5.71 0.67
CA GLU A 127 -19.67 -6.34 -0.57
C GLU A 127 -18.62 -6.18 -1.68
N ARG A 128 -18.02 -4.99 -1.80
CA ARG A 128 -16.98 -4.71 -2.80
C ARG A 128 -15.73 -5.59 -2.65
N VAL A 129 -15.43 -6.02 -1.42
CA VAL A 129 -14.35 -6.97 -1.14
C VAL A 129 -14.82 -8.43 -1.08
N ASN A 130 -16.02 -8.73 -1.58
CA ASN A 130 -16.63 -10.06 -1.61
C ASN A 130 -16.74 -10.72 -0.22
N MET A 131 -17.08 -9.94 0.83
CA MET A 131 -17.40 -10.50 2.14
C MET A 131 -18.85 -10.98 2.16
N PRO A 132 -19.12 -12.22 2.62
CA PRO A 132 -20.48 -12.71 2.74
C PRO A 132 -21.23 -11.97 3.86
N GLU A 133 -22.49 -11.57 3.61
CA GLU A 133 -23.30 -10.78 4.56
C GLU A 133 -23.39 -11.44 5.96
N ARG A 134 -23.48 -12.77 6.00
CA ARG A 134 -23.49 -13.54 7.27
C ARG A 134 -22.29 -13.31 8.16
N SER A 135 -21.18 -12.77 7.63
CA SER A 135 -19.97 -12.48 8.40
C SER A 135 -19.88 -11.05 8.95
N PHE A 136 -20.83 -10.16 8.60
CA PHE A 136 -20.75 -8.76 8.98
C PHE A 136 -20.79 -8.52 10.50
N ASN A 137 -21.50 -9.38 11.21
CA ASN A 137 -21.64 -9.33 12.67
C ASN A 137 -20.65 -10.25 13.43
N LEU A 138 -19.75 -10.95 12.71
CA LEU A 138 -18.71 -11.77 13.32
C LEU A 138 -17.56 -10.92 13.83
N MET A 139 -16.84 -11.44 14.82
CA MET A 139 -15.59 -10.85 15.30
C MET A 139 -14.40 -11.25 14.40
N PRO A 140 -13.30 -10.50 14.40
CA PRO A 140 -12.10 -10.86 13.63
C PRO A 140 -11.59 -12.28 13.93
N SER A 141 -11.71 -12.76 15.16
CA SER A 141 -11.31 -14.12 15.57
C SER A 141 -12.16 -15.25 14.97
N GLU A 142 -13.35 -14.93 14.46
CA GLU A 142 -14.31 -15.89 13.88
C GLU A 142 -14.20 -16.02 12.35
N ILE A 143 -13.30 -15.26 11.73
CA ILE A 143 -13.09 -15.25 10.28
C ILE A 143 -11.65 -15.64 9.92
N SER A 144 -11.46 -16.17 8.71
CA SER A 144 -10.13 -16.57 8.22
C SER A 144 -9.20 -15.38 7.99
N GLY A 145 -7.87 -15.61 7.98
CA GLY A 145 -6.87 -14.58 7.72
C GLY A 145 -7.08 -13.84 6.38
N GLY A 146 -7.47 -14.55 5.33
CA GLY A 146 -7.83 -13.93 4.04
C GLY A 146 -9.08 -13.05 4.13
N MET A 147 -10.09 -13.45 4.93
CA MET A 147 -11.25 -12.60 5.21
C MET A 147 -10.85 -11.37 6.04
N GLN A 148 -9.97 -11.51 7.03
CA GLN A 148 -9.45 -10.37 7.80
C GLN A 148 -8.75 -9.35 6.89
N LYS A 149 -7.96 -9.80 5.92
CA LYS A 149 -7.33 -8.91 4.91
C LYS A 149 -8.38 -8.16 4.08
N ARG A 150 -9.43 -8.84 3.63
CA ARG A 150 -10.55 -8.21 2.89
C ARG A 150 -11.26 -7.16 3.74
N VAL A 151 -11.56 -7.44 5.00
CA VAL A 151 -12.15 -6.46 5.94
C VAL A 151 -11.24 -5.25 6.13
N ALA A 152 -9.93 -5.47 6.27
CA ALA A 152 -8.97 -4.38 6.40
C ALA A 152 -8.88 -3.52 5.12
N ILE A 153 -9.02 -4.12 3.92
CA ILE A 153 -9.14 -3.37 2.66
C ILE A 153 -10.46 -2.59 2.63
N ALA A 154 -11.59 -3.21 3.01
CA ALA A 154 -12.90 -2.53 3.10
C ALA A 154 -12.83 -1.31 4.02
N ARG A 155 -12.19 -1.45 5.20
CA ARG A 155 -11.94 -0.35 6.13
C ARG A 155 -11.08 0.74 5.51
N ALA A 156 -10.02 0.37 4.79
CA ALA A 156 -9.12 1.32 4.16
C ALA A 156 -9.79 2.17 3.08
N ILE A 157 -10.79 1.62 2.37
CA ILE A 157 -11.51 2.34 1.31
C ILE A 157 -12.81 3.01 1.79
N ALA A 158 -13.16 2.91 3.06
CA ALA A 158 -14.43 3.43 3.59
C ALA A 158 -14.62 4.94 3.35
N LEU A 159 -13.57 5.73 3.50
CA LEU A 159 -13.57 7.20 3.30
C LEU A 159 -13.38 7.64 1.83
N ASN A 160 -13.41 6.72 0.84
CA ASN A 160 -13.05 7.02 -0.55
C ASN A 160 -11.67 7.70 -0.67
N PRO A 161 -10.60 7.03 -0.23
CA PRO A 161 -9.28 7.62 -0.21
C PRO A 161 -8.76 7.87 -1.62
N LYS A 162 -7.91 8.90 -1.77
CA LYS A 162 -7.14 9.15 -2.98
C LYS A 162 -5.85 8.32 -3.02
N TYR A 163 -5.36 7.93 -1.86
CA TYR A 163 -4.11 7.18 -1.66
C TYR A 163 -4.38 5.92 -0.85
N LEU A 164 -3.93 4.77 -1.32
CA LEU A 164 -4.04 3.50 -0.61
C LEU A 164 -2.65 2.92 -0.38
N PHE A 165 -2.30 2.68 0.88
CA PHE A 165 -1.03 2.09 1.27
C PHE A 165 -1.25 0.66 1.79
N CYS A 166 -0.53 -0.31 1.24
CA CYS A 166 -0.61 -1.72 1.60
C CYS A 166 0.78 -2.23 2.00
N ASP A 167 0.97 -2.50 3.28
CA ASP A 167 2.23 -3.04 3.79
C ASP A 167 2.13 -4.57 3.87
N GLU A 168 2.83 -5.27 2.97
CA GLU A 168 2.87 -6.74 2.85
C GLU A 168 1.44 -7.37 2.89
N PRO A 169 0.55 -7.02 1.92
CA PRO A 169 -0.85 -7.43 1.95
C PRO A 169 -1.05 -8.93 1.98
N ASN A 170 -0.14 -9.69 1.37
CA ASN A 170 -0.21 -11.15 1.23
C ASN A 170 0.50 -11.93 2.33
N SER A 171 1.11 -11.23 3.30
CA SER A 171 1.83 -11.90 4.38
C SER A 171 0.93 -12.87 5.15
N GLY A 172 1.37 -14.14 5.25
CA GLY A 172 0.69 -15.21 5.98
C GLY A 172 -0.49 -15.85 5.24
N LEU A 173 -0.68 -15.56 3.95
CA LEU A 173 -1.71 -16.17 3.10
C LEU A 173 -1.14 -17.29 2.23
N ASP A 174 -2.01 -18.23 1.86
CA ASP A 174 -1.70 -19.21 0.83
C ASP A 174 -1.69 -18.56 -0.57
N PRO A 175 -1.00 -19.17 -1.57
CA PRO A 175 -0.85 -18.56 -2.90
C PRO A 175 -2.17 -18.24 -3.60
N LYS A 176 -3.21 -19.06 -3.43
CA LYS A 176 -4.50 -18.83 -4.07
C LYS A 176 -5.22 -17.63 -3.45
N THR A 177 -5.17 -17.51 -2.14
CA THR A 177 -5.74 -16.37 -1.40
C THR A 177 -4.97 -15.08 -1.72
N SER A 178 -3.64 -15.14 -1.85
CA SER A 178 -2.80 -14.01 -2.26
C SER A 178 -3.21 -13.44 -3.60
N LEU A 179 -3.41 -14.28 -4.62
CA LEU A 179 -3.90 -13.83 -5.94
C LEU A 179 -5.25 -13.11 -5.87
N VAL A 180 -6.15 -13.57 -4.99
CA VAL A 180 -7.45 -12.89 -4.81
C VAL A 180 -7.28 -11.51 -4.17
N ILE A 181 -6.37 -11.36 -3.21
CA ILE A 181 -6.08 -10.07 -2.58
C ILE A 181 -5.41 -9.13 -3.58
N ASP A 182 -4.45 -9.61 -4.37
CA ASP A 182 -3.78 -8.84 -5.41
C ASP A 182 -4.78 -8.31 -6.45
N GLN A 183 -5.64 -9.18 -6.98
CA GLN A 183 -6.67 -8.79 -7.93
C GLN A 183 -7.63 -7.76 -7.33
N LEU A 184 -8.03 -7.94 -6.07
CA LEU A 184 -8.90 -6.99 -5.37
C LEU A 184 -8.25 -5.59 -5.23
N ILE A 185 -6.96 -5.54 -4.86
CA ILE A 185 -6.20 -4.29 -4.78
C ILE A 185 -6.14 -3.62 -6.16
N GLN A 186 -5.84 -4.38 -7.21
CA GLN A 186 -5.76 -3.86 -8.57
C GLN A 186 -7.11 -3.32 -9.07
N ASP A 187 -8.21 -4.07 -8.85
CA ASP A 187 -9.55 -3.67 -9.27
C ASP A 187 -9.98 -2.37 -8.58
N ILE A 188 -9.78 -2.27 -7.26
CA ILE A 188 -10.08 -1.07 -6.47
C ILE A 188 -9.23 0.11 -6.96
N THR A 189 -7.93 -0.10 -7.20
CA THR A 189 -7.02 0.91 -7.71
C THR A 189 -7.52 1.53 -9.01
N ARG A 190 -7.91 0.69 -9.96
CA ARG A 190 -8.38 1.12 -11.29
C ARG A 190 -9.76 1.75 -11.25
N GLU A 191 -10.71 1.11 -10.54
CA GLU A 191 -12.09 1.58 -10.45
C GLU A 191 -12.21 2.97 -9.84
N TYR A 192 -11.45 3.24 -8.77
CA TYR A 192 -11.50 4.52 -8.06
C TYR A 192 -10.37 5.48 -8.43
N ASN A 193 -9.52 5.12 -9.39
CA ASN A 193 -8.33 5.88 -9.81
C ASN A 193 -7.42 6.27 -8.63
N ILE A 194 -7.23 5.33 -7.70
CA ILE A 194 -6.42 5.51 -6.49
C ILE A 194 -4.93 5.40 -6.83
N CYS A 195 -4.09 6.26 -6.24
CA CYS A 195 -2.65 6.03 -6.18
C CYS A 195 -2.38 4.98 -5.10
N THR A 196 -2.20 3.73 -5.51
CA THR A 196 -1.96 2.62 -4.58
C THR A 196 -0.49 2.33 -4.45
N ILE A 197 0.01 2.28 -3.22
CA ILE A 197 1.41 1.94 -2.89
C ILE A 197 1.42 0.62 -2.15
N VAL A 198 2.13 -0.37 -2.68
CA VAL A 198 2.24 -1.72 -2.10
C VAL A 198 3.69 -2.02 -1.77
N ASN A 199 4.02 -2.23 -0.51
CA ASN A 199 5.27 -2.87 -0.13
C ASN A 199 5.12 -4.38 -0.31
N SER A 200 6.01 -5.01 -1.06
CA SER A 200 6.05 -6.46 -1.16
C SER A 200 7.45 -6.98 -1.46
N HIS A 201 7.70 -8.24 -1.10
CA HIS A 201 8.83 -9.03 -1.54
C HIS A 201 8.38 -10.29 -2.34
N ASP A 202 7.07 -10.45 -2.53
CA ASP A 202 6.48 -11.55 -3.31
C ASP A 202 6.56 -11.25 -4.81
N MET A 203 7.41 -12.00 -5.51
CA MET A 203 7.61 -11.84 -6.95
C MET A 203 6.36 -12.13 -7.77
N ASN A 204 5.46 -13.02 -7.31
CA ASN A 204 4.23 -13.30 -8.03
C ASN A 204 3.33 -12.05 -8.04
N SER A 205 3.13 -11.42 -6.88
CA SER A 205 2.37 -10.16 -6.77
C SER A 205 2.97 -9.05 -7.63
N ILE A 206 4.31 -8.92 -7.62
CA ILE A 206 5.02 -7.90 -8.40
C ILE A 206 4.74 -8.06 -9.89
N MET A 207 4.81 -9.29 -10.40
CA MET A 207 4.58 -9.58 -11.82
C MET A 207 3.11 -9.53 -12.20
N GLU A 208 2.19 -9.85 -11.28
CA GLU A 208 0.76 -9.88 -11.54
C GLU A 208 0.15 -8.48 -11.60
N ILE A 209 0.42 -7.64 -10.57
CA ILE A 209 -0.28 -6.37 -10.39
C ILE A 209 0.61 -5.12 -10.43
N GLY A 210 1.95 -5.25 -10.45
CA GLY A 210 2.86 -4.11 -10.43
C GLY A 210 2.83 -3.30 -11.73
N ASP A 211 2.28 -2.09 -11.70
CA ASP A 211 2.26 -1.18 -12.86
C ASP A 211 3.50 -0.27 -12.88
N ASN A 212 3.95 0.19 -11.71
CA ASN A 212 5.16 0.99 -11.51
C ASN A 212 5.92 0.43 -10.32
N ILE A 213 7.17 0.06 -10.50
CA ILE A 213 7.96 -0.69 -9.53
C ILE A 213 9.19 0.13 -9.15
N VAL A 214 9.36 0.38 -7.85
CA VAL A 214 10.52 1.07 -7.25
C VAL A 214 11.34 0.03 -6.50
N PHE A 215 12.56 -0.24 -6.94
CA PHE A 215 13.47 -1.18 -6.28
C PHE A 215 14.39 -0.45 -5.32
N LEU A 216 14.31 -0.84 -4.04
CA LEU A 216 15.17 -0.33 -2.96
C LEU A 216 16.20 -1.37 -2.53
N ARG A 217 17.45 -0.94 -2.41
CA ARG A 217 18.56 -1.72 -1.86
C ARG A 217 19.40 -0.85 -0.94
N ASN A 218 19.60 -1.29 0.30
CA ASN A 218 20.45 -0.58 1.29
C ASN A 218 20.07 0.90 1.45
N GLY A 219 18.79 1.22 1.47
CA GLY A 219 18.31 2.59 1.62
C GLY A 219 18.45 3.47 0.37
N ILE A 220 18.79 2.92 -0.79
CA ILE A 220 18.96 3.64 -2.06
C ILE A 220 17.94 3.11 -3.06
N LYS A 221 17.38 4.00 -3.90
CA LYS A 221 16.61 3.60 -5.08
C LYS A 221 17.56 3.21 -6.20
N GLU A 222 17.64 1.92 -6.47
CA GLU A 222 18.50 1.37 -7.52
C GLU A 222 17.84 1.39 -8.90
N TRP A 223 16.49 1.27 -8.95
CA TRP A 223 15.76 1.21 -10.20
C TRP A 223 14.29 1.61 -10.04
N GLN A 224 13.67 2.08 -11.12
CA GLN A 224 12.24 2.31 -11.25
C GLN A 224 11.80 2.06 -12.68
N GLY A 225 10.66 1.36 -12.85
CA GLY A 225 10.07 1.06 -14.15
C GLY A 225 8.83 0.17 -14.01
N SER A 226 8.30 -0.30 -15.13
CA SER A 226 7.15 -1.20 -15.18
C SER A 226 7.56 -2.67 -15.01
N ARG A 227 6.58 -3.56 -14.73
CA ARG A 227 6.81 -5.02 -14.69
C ARG A 227 7.31 -5.61 -16.02
N PHE A 228 7.08 -4.93 -17.14
CA PHE A 228 7.59 -5.37 -18.45
C PHE A 228 9.05 -4.97 -18.66
N GLU A 229 9.44 -3.79 -18.19
CA GLU A 229 10.80 -3.28 -18.28
C GLU A 229 11.76 -4.02 -17.34
N ILE A 230 11.27 -4.65 -16.28
CA ILE A 230 12.08 -5.40 -15.30
C ILE A 230 12.88 -6.54 -15.95
N PHE A 231 12.34 -7.16 -17.02
CA PHE A 231 13.00 -8.25 -17.75
C PHE A 231 14.21 -7.79 -18.56
N HIS A 232 14.21 -6.51 -18.98
CA HIS A 232 15.24 -5.90 -19.82
C HIS A 232 16.12 -4.91 -19.06
N ALA A 233 15.92 -4.80 -17.74
CA ALA A 233 16.69 -3.87 -16.93
C ALA A 233 18.16 -4.26 -16.87
N ASP A 234 19.04 -3.33 -17.23
CA ASP A 234 20.50 -3.45 -17.07
C ASP A 234 20.90 -3.02 -15.63
N ASN A 235 20.44 -3.80 -14.64
CA ASN A 235 20.75 -3.60 -13.23
C ASN A 235 20.99 -4.96 -12.58
N GLU A 236 22.24 -5.24 -12.23
CA GLU A 236 22.66 -6.52 -11.66
C GLU A 236 21.94 -6.83 -10.34
N ALA A 237 21.83 -5.83 -9.45
CA ALA A 237 21.19 -6.00 -8.15
C ALA A 237 19.69 -6.32 -8.25
N LEU A 238 18.99 -5.68 -9.21
CA LEU A 238 17.60 -5.98 -9.52
C LEU A 238 17.47 -7.40 -10.09
N ASN A 239 18.36 -7.75 -11.02
CA ASN A 239 18.37 -9.08 -11.64
C ASN A 239 18.59 -10.18 -10.60
N ASP A 240 19.53 -9.99 -9.67
CA ASP A 240 19.80 -10.93 -8.58
C ASP A 240 18.60 -11.09 -7.64
N PHE A 241 17.88 -9.98 -7.39
CA PHE A 241 16.70 -9.99 -6.54
C PHE A 241 15.50 -10.67 -7.21
N VAL A 242 15.19 -10.26 -8.45
CA VAL A 242 13.98 -10.69 -9.18
C VAL A 242 14.13 -12.13 -9.70
N PHE A 243 15.30 -12.47 -10.24
CA PHE A 243 15.55 -13.76 -10.88
C PHE A 243 16.35 -14.71 -9.97
N ALA A 244 16.22 -14.58 -8.64
CA ALA A 244 16.86 -15.48 -7.68
C ALA A 244 16.38 -16.94 -7.82
N SER A 245 15.12 -17.17 -8.22
CA SER A 245 14.56 -18.52 -8.41
C SER A 245 14.75 -19.03 -9.84
N GLU A 246 14.94 -20.36 -9.97
CA GLU A 246 15.07 -21.02 -11.27
C GLU A 246 13.84 -20.83 -12.18
N LEU A 247 12.64 -20.67 -11.58
CA LEU A 247 11.43 -20.39 -12.34
C LEU A 247 11.52 -19.05 -13.04
N PHE A 248 11.87 -17.98 -12.32
CA PHE A 248 11.97 -16.64 -12.88
C PHE A 248 13.16 -16.48 -13.85
N LYS A 249 14.26 -17.24 -13.67
CA LYS A 249 15.33 -17.31 -14.67
C LYS A 249 14.84 -17.86 -16.01
N LYS A 250 14.02 -18.94 -15.98
CA LYS A 250 13.40 -19.50 -17.20
C LYS A 250 12.43 -18.51 -17.86
N VAL A 251 11.63 -17.78 -17.06
CA VAL A 251 10.73 -16.75 -17.58
C VAL A 251 11.53 -15.63 -18.26
N LYS A 252 12.64 -15.19 -17.66
CA LYS A 252 13.53 -14.19 -18.27
C LYS A 252 14.07 -14.67 -19.63
N SER A 253 14.57 -15.90 -19.70
CA SER A 253 15.13 -16.47 -20.96
C SER A 253 14.08 -16.68 -22.06
N ALA A 254 12.79 -16.71 -21.73
CA ALA A 254 11.70 -16.85 -22.70
C ALA A 254 11.16 -15.48 -23.19
N ASN A 255 11.42 -14.38 -22.48
CA ASN A 255 10.96 -13.02 -22.80
C ASN A 255 12.09 -12.06 -23.21
N GLY A 256 13.34 -12.48 -23.17
CA GLY A 256 14.52 -11.75 -23.65
C GLY A 256 15.08 -12.42 -24.88
#